data_d33e353e9e085f0296a683db9fb98fe8
#
_entry.id   d33e353e9e085f0296a683db9fb98fe8
#
_cell.length_a   1.000
_cell.length_b   1.000
_cell.length_c   1.000
_cell.angle_alpha   90.00
_cell.angle_beta   90.00
_cell.angle_gamma   90.00
#
_symmetry.space_group_name_H-M   'P 1'
#
loop_
_entity.id
_entity.type
_entity.pdbx_description
1 polymer ?
#
loop_
_entity_poly.entity_id
_entity_poly.type
_entity_poly.pdbx_seq_one_letter_code
_entity_poly.pdbx_strand_id
1 'polypeptide(L)'
;MLKDERLSGKRVVVMGLGRFGGGVGVTRFLSACGARVLVTDLAPANTLGDSLNAIADCRVELRLGEHRESDLDGADLIVVSPAVNRQTSSFFQAAQQRGVAWTTEMNLFLERCPARIVGITGSIGKSTTTAMVHAVLSTADAAAAGSFRRVELGGNIGQSLLAGLPDMTRNDVVVLELSSFQLEAAAGIKFNASVAALTNVRPHHLDRHGTFEAYYDAKLTLF
;
A
#
# COMPACT_ATOMS: atom_id res chain seq x y z
N MET A 1 21.33 2.96 0.27
CA MET A 1 20.73 1.62 0.30
C MET A 1 19.85 1.55 1.54
N LEU A 2 18.56 1.39 1.39
CA LEU A 2 17.63 1.18 2.50
C LEU A 2 17.98 -0.15 3.17
N LYS A 3 18.49 -0.12 4.40
CA LYS A 3 18.71 -1.36 5.17
C LYS A 3 17.47 -1.65 5.99
N ASP A 4 16.55 -2.46 5.46
CA ASP A 4 15.52 -3.12 6.28
C ASP A 4 15.93 -4.59 6.44
N GLU A 5 16.51 -4.93 7.58
CA GLU A 5 17.01 -6.29 7.88
C GLU A 5 15.90 -7.34 7.81
N ARG A 6 14.62 -6.94 7.97
CA ARG A 6 13.47 -7.81 7.86
C ARG A 6 13.17 -8.25 6.43
N LEU A 7 13.67 -7.50 5.43
CA LEU A 7 13.42 -7.73 4.00
C LEU A 7 14.68 -8.17 3.25
N SER A 8 15.87 -7.83 3.75
CA SER A 8 17.14 -8.14 3.09
C SER A 8 17.33 -9.65 2.93
N GLY A 9 17.61 -10.09 1.70
CA GLY A 9 17.79 -11.51 1.33
C GLY A 9 16.51 -12.34 1.27
N LYS A 10 15.36 -11.80 1.72
CA LYS A 10 14.07 -12.49 1.66
C LYS A 10 13.58 -12.66 0.23
N ARG A 11 12.96 -13.82 -0.05
CA ARG A 11 12.24 -14.04 -1.30
C ARG A 11 10.83 -13.46 -1.18
N VAL A 12 10.56 -12.39 -1.93
CA VAL A 12 9.29 -11.67 -1.88
C VAL A 12 8.58 -11.74 -3.22
N VAL A 13 7.32 -12.18 -3.20
CA VAL A 13 6.46 -12.19 -4.39
C VAL A 13 5.59 -10.94 -4.37
N VAL A 14 5.66 -10.12 -5.40
CA VAL A 14 4.76 -8.98 -5.63
C VAL A 14 3.64 -9.44 -6.54
N MET A 15 2.43 -9.57 -6.00
CA MET A 15 1.23 -9.98 -6.72
C MET A 15 0.48 -8.77 -7.25
N GLY A 16 0.70 -8.48 -8.54
CA GLY A 16 0.13 -7.35 -9.25
C GLY A 16 1.10 -6.16 -9.35
N LEU A 17 1.76 -6.00 -10.49
CA LEU A 17 2.51 -4.79 -10.85
C LEU A 17 1.55 -3.63 -11.09
N GLY A 18 0.48 -3.92 -11.85
CA GLY A 18 -0.57 -2.96 -12.18
C GLY A 18 -0.08 -1.77 -12.99
N ARG A 19 -0.99 -0.80 -13.22
CA ARG A 19 -0.74 0.42 -14.00
C ARG A 19 -0.80 1.72 -13.18
N PHE A 20 -1.11 1.63 -11.90
CA PHE A 20 -1.39 2.79 -11.03
C PHE A 20 -0.27 3.10 -10.02
N GLY A 21 0.91 2.53 -10.20
CA GLY A 21 2.11 2.89 -9.44
C GLY A 21 2.35 2.13 -8.12
N GLY A 22 1.33 1.56 -7.47
CA GLY A 22 1.53 0.85 -6.20
C GLY A 22 2.44 -0.38 -6.32
N GLY A 23 2.23 -1.21 -7.35
CA GLY A 23 3.11 -2.36 -7.63
C GLY A 23 4.53 -1.94 -8.02
N VAL A 24 4.66 -0.85 -8.78
CA VAL A 24 5.97 -0.24 -9.11
C VAL A 24 6.66 0.23 -7.83
N GLY A 25 5.97 1.00 -6.99
CA GLY A 25 6.54 1.55 -5.76
C GLY A 25 7.04 0.46 -4.82
N VAL A 26 6.24 -0.59 -4.59
CA VAL A 26 6.64 -1.71 -3.73
C VAL A 26 7.78 -2.52 -4.33
N THR A 27 7.79 -2.74 -5.64
CA THR A 27 8.89 -3.46 -6.33
C THR A 27 10.21 -2.72 -6.14
N ARG A 28 10.23 -1.42 -6.39
CA ARG A 28 11.42 -0.58 -6.20
C ARG A 28 11.89 -0.56 -4.74
N PHE A 29 10.95 -0.41 -3.81
CA PHE A 29 11.24 -0.42 -2.37
C PHE A 29 11.88 -1.74 -1.93
N LEU A 30 11.29 -2.88 -2.29
CA LEU A 30 11.80 -4.20 -1.93
C LEU A 30 13.18 -4.47 -2.54
N SER A 31 13.37 -4.10 -3.82
CA SER A 31 14.67 -4.20 -4.50
C SER A 31 15.73 -3.35 -3.79
N ALA A 32 15.40 -2.12 -3.40
CA ALA A 32 16.29 -1.24 -2.65
C ALA A 32 16.64 -1.76 -1.25
N CYS A 33 15.72 -2.51 -0.62
CA CYS A 33 15.96 -3.22 0.65
C CYS A 33 16.81 -4.49 0.52
N GLY A 34 17.17 -4.89 -0.70
CA GLY A 34 17.98 -6.09 -0.95
C GLY A 34 17.18 -7.40 -0.92
N ALA A 35 15.86 -7.35 -1.10
CA ALA A 35 15.03 -8.53 -1.26
C ALA A 35 15.25 -9.17 -2.64
N ARG A 36 15.03 -10.49 -2.74
CA ARG A 36 14.93 -11.23 -4.00
C ARG A 36 13.48 -11.16 -4.45
N VAL A 37 13.18 -10.30 -5.41
CA VAL A 37 11.81 -9.98 -5.80
C VAL A 37 11.41 -10.75 -7.06
N LEU A 38 10.27 -11.44 -7.00
CA LEU A 38 9.50 -11.90 -8.14
C LEU A 38 8.24 -11.05 -8.26
N VAL A 39 8.05 -10.41 -9.40
CA VAL A 39 6.82 -9.69 -9.73
C VAL A 39 5.96 -10.58 -10.61
N THR A 40 4.72 -10.81 -10.21
CA THR A 40 3.75 -11.58 -11.00
C THR A 40 2.49 -10.76 -11.27
N ASP A 41 1.98 -10.81 -12.50
CA ASP A 41 0.77 -10.10 -12.91
C ASP A 41 -0.01 -10.92 -13.95
N LEU A 42 -1.35 -10.92 -13.87
CA LEU A 42 -2.22 -11.55 -14.88
C LEU A 42 -2.19 -10.81 -16.21
N ALA A 43 -1.89 -9.52 -16.19
CA ALA A 43 -1.77 -8.71 -17.39
C ALA A 43 -0.47 -9.09 -18.16
N PRO A 44 -0.54 -9.18 -19.48
CA PRO A 44 0.63 -9.42 -20.32
C PRO A 44 1.53 -8.16 -20.41
N ALA A 45 2.80 -8.38 -20.78
CA ALA A 45 3.80 -7.32 -20.81
C ALA A 45 3.41 -6.10 -21.65
N ASN A 46 2.71 -6.30 -22.76
CA ASN A 46 2.29 -5.21 -23.65
C ASN A 46 1.28 -4.23 -23.01
N THR A 47 0.59 -4.62 -21.94
CA THR A 47 -0.34 -3.75 -21.20
C THR A 47 0.30 -3.09 -19.99
N LEU A 48 1.53 -3.47 -19.64
CA LEU A 48 2.26 -3.00 -18.45
C LEU A 48 3.50 -2.17 -18.81
N GLY A 49 3.62 -1.71 -20.06
CA GLY A 49 4.84 -1.08 -20.59
C GLY A 49 5.41 0.02 -19.70
N ASP A 50 4.60 1.00 -19.29
CA ASP A 50 5.05 2.10 -18.43
C ASP A 50 5.52 1.59 -17.06
N SER A 51 4.82 0.64 -16.47
CA SER A 51 5.18 0.05 -15.19
C SER A 51 6.46 -0.79 -15.28
N LEU A 52 6.66 -1.52 -16.38
CA LEU A 52 7.89 -2.27 -16.65
C LEU A 52 9.07 -1.34 -16.85
N ASN A 53 8.90 -0.26 -17.61
CA ASN A 53 9.93 0.76 -17.79
C ASN A 53 10.33 1.39 -16.46
N ALA A 54 9.36 1.63 -15.57
CA ALA A 54 9.60 2.22 -14.26
C ALA A 54 10.36 1.32 -13.28
N ILE A 55 10.49 0.03 -13.56
CA ILE A 55 11.27 -0.94 -12.76
C ILE A 55 12.43 -1.57 -13.54
N ALA A 56 12.75 -1.07 -14.74
CA ALA A 56 13.76 -1.65 -15.61
C ALA A 56 15.18 -1.65 -14.98
N ASP A 57 15.45 -0.73 -14.08
CA ASP A 57 16.69 -0.64 -13.30
C ASP A 57 16.69 -1.55 -12.04
N CYS A 58 15.56 -2.18 -11.71
CA CYS A 58 15.45 -3.07 -10.57
C CYS A 58 15.89 -4.48 -10.95
N ARG A 59 16.67 -5.13 -10.08
CA ARG A 59 17.03 -6.54 -10.24
C ARG A 59 15.90 -7.42 -9.72
N VAL A 60 14.94 -7.76 -10.60
CA VAL A 60 13.74 -8.52 -10.26
C VAL A 60 13.46 -9.61 -11.29
N GLU A 61 12.79 -10.68 -10.87
CA GLU A 61 12.21 -11.68 -11.75
C GLU A 61 10.80 -11.26 -12.17
N LEU A 62 10.37 -11.58 -13.39
CA LEU A 62 9.05 -11.23 -13.91
C LEU A 62 8.29 -12.48 -14.36
N ARG A 63 7.02 -12.58 -13.94
CA ARG A 63 6.03 -13.55 -14.41
C ARG A 63 4.78 -12.80 -14.84
N LEU A 64 4.59 -12.60 -16.13
CA LEU A 64 3.50 -11.79 -16.67
C LEU A 64 2.55 -12.63 -17.51
N GLY A 65 1.26 -12.30 -17.47
CA GLY A 65 0.17 -13.00 -18.12
C GLY A 65 -0.43 -14.15 -17.30
N GLU A 66 0.18 -14.52 -16.20
CA GLU A 66 -0.30 -15.60 -15.31
C GLU A 66 0.28 -15.49 -13.91
N HIS A 67 -0.34 -16.21 -12.98
CA HIS A 67 0.23 -16.56 -11.68
C HIS A 67 0.47 -18.08 -11.67
N ARG A 68 1.65 -18.52 -11.26
CA ARG A 68 1.95 -19.93 -11.06
C ARG A 68 2.16 -20.25 -9.60
N GLU A 69 1.57 -21.33 -9.13
CA GLU A 69 1.76 -21.73 -7.72
C GLU A 69 3.22 -22.02 -7.37
N SER A 70 4.03 -22.46 -8.33
CA SER A 70 5.48 -22.63 -8.15
C SER A 70 6.23 -21.32 -7.87
N ASP A 71 5.64 -20.16 -8.18
CA ASP A 71 6.22 -18.85 -7.85
C ASP A 71 6.25 -18.61 -6.34
N LEU A 72 5.43 -19.35 -5.57
CA LEU A 72 5.39 -19.33 -4.11
C LEU A 72 6.44 -20.23 -3.45
N ASP A 73 7.15 -21.06 -4.21
CA ASP A 73 8.13 -21.98 -3.64
C ASP A 73 9.28 -21.20 -2.99
N GLY A 74 9.45 -21.42 -1.68
CA GLY A 74 10.45 -20.71 -0.87
C GLY A 74 10.18 -19.21 -0.71
N ALA A 75 8.97 -18.72 -0.98
CA ALA A 75 8.59 -17.34 -0.70
C ALA A 75 8.47 -17.11 0.82
N ASP A 76 9.16 -16.08 1.30
CA ASP A 76 9.04 -15.63 2.69
C ASP A 76 7.82 -14.71 2.88
N LEU A 77 7.46 -13.96 1.83
CA LEU A 77 6.42 -12.94 1.89
C LEU A 77 5.75 -12.76 0.52
N ILE A 78 4.44 -12.55 0.51
CA ILE A 78 3.72 -12.06 -0.66
C ILE A 78 3.16 -10.67 -0.38
N VAL A 79 3.42 -9.70 -1.29
CA VAL A 79 2.82 -8.37 -1.25
C VAL A 79 1.67 -8.34 -2.24
N VAL A 80 0.46 -8.15 -1.73
CA VAL A 80 -0.78 -8.28 -2.50
C VAL A 80 -1.30 -6.90 -2.91
N SER A 81 -1.56 -6.72 -4.20
CA SER A 81 -2.21 -5.51 -4.70
C SER A 81 -3.62 -5.37 -4.13
N PRO A 82 -4.07 -4.15 -3.78
CA PRO A 82 -5.45 -3.92 -3.30
C PRO A 82 -6.53 -4.31 -4.33
N ALA A 83 -6.19 -4.38 -5.62
CA ALA A 83 -7.10 -4.82 -6.68
C ALA A 83 -7.43 -6.32 -6.61
N VAL A 84 -6.58 -7.12 -5.95
CA VAL A 84 -6.80 -8.56 -5.81
C VAL A 84 -7.94 -8.84 -4.85
N ASN A 85 -8.93 -9.61 -5.30
CA ASN A 85 -9.92 -10.16 -4.40
C ASN A 85 -9.34 -11.39 -3.68
N ARG A 86 -8.95 -11.20 -2.42
CA ARG A 86 -8.29 -12.24 -1.60
C ARG A 86 -9.17 -13.46 -1.33
N GLN A 87 -10.51 -13.30 -1.35
CA GLN A 87 -11.45 -14.40 -1.12
C GLN A 87 -11.57 -15.32 -2.33
N THR A 88 -11.39 -14.80 -3.55
CA THR A 88 -11.62 -15.56 -4.80
C THR A 88 -10.31 -15.85 -5.55
N SER A 89 -9.19 -15.25 -5.17
CA SER A 89 -7.91 -15.49 -5.84
C SER A 89 -7.32 -16.84 -5.45
N SER A 90 -7.27 -17.79 -6.37
CA SER A 90 -6.66 -19.11 -6.15
C SER A 90 -5.18 -19.00 -5.79
N PHE A 91 -4.45 -18.08 -6.42
CA PHE A 91 -3.02 -17.87 -6.13
C PHE A 91 -2.79 -17.34 -4.71
N PHE A 92 -3.63 -16.40 -4.24
CA PHE A 92 -3.55 -15.92 -2.86
C PHE A 92 -3.93 -17.02 -1.86
N GLN A 93 -4.98 -17.81 -2.15
CA GLN A 93 -5.37 -18.95 -1.32
C GLN A 93 -4.26 -20.01 -1.24
N ALA A 94 -3.58 -20.30 -2.36
CA ALA A 94 -2.43 -21.19 -2.36
C ALA A 94 -1.27 -20.66 -1.48
N ALA A 95 -1.02 -19.34 -1.49
CA ALA A 95 -0.04 -18.73 -0.61
C ALA A 95 -0.42 -18.91 0.87
N GLN A 96 -1.69 -18.71 1.23
CA GLN A 96 -2.18 -18.94 2.60
C GLN A 96 -2.06 -20.41 3.02
N GLN A 97 -2.45 -21.36 2.16
CA GLN A 97 -2.34 -22.80 2.44
C GLN A 97 -0.89 -23.24 2.67
N ARG A 98 0.06 -22.60 2.02
CA ARG A 98 1.51 -22.85 2.19
C ARG A 98 2.09 -22.10 3.40
N GLY A 99 1.29 -21.33 4.13
CA GLY A 99 1.74 -20.54 5.28
C GLY A 99 2.66 -19.36 4.91
N VAL A 100 2.63 -18.91 3.64
CA VAL A 100 3.40 -17.73 3.21
C VAL A 100 2.79 -16.48 3.87
N ALA A 101 3.61 -15.73 4.57
CA ALA A 101 3.18 -14.45 5.15
C ALA A 101 2.75 -13.48 4.04
N TRP A 102 1.76 -12.64 4.32
CA TRP A 102 1.29 -11.66 3.35
C TRP A 102 1.20 -10.25 3.92
N THR A 103 1.33 -9.27 3.04
CA THR A 103 1.18 -7.85 3.36
C THR A 103 0.68 -7.08 2.13
N THR A 104 0.51 -5.78 2.27
CA THR A 104 0.17 -4.85 1.19
C THR A 104 1.22 -3.73 1.11
N GLU A 105 1.23 -3.00 0.00
CA GLU A 105 2.06 -1.79 -0.14
C GLU A 105 1.79 -0.79 1.00
N MET A 106 0.50 -0.56 1.31
CA MET A 106 0.09 0.35 2.38
C MET A 106 0.52 -0.13 3.75
N ASN A 107 0.43 -1.42 4.05
CA ASN A 107 0.89 -1.96 5.32
C ASN A 107 2.40 -1.80 5.49
N LEU A 108 3.18 -2.06 4.44
CA LEU A 108 4.62 -1.83 4.45
C LEU A 108 4.97 -0.37 4.76
N PHE A 109 4.17 0.56 4.24
CA PHE A 109 4.32 1.98 4.52
C PHE A 109 3.93 2.31 5.96
N LEU A 110 2.74 1.93 6.41
CA LEU A 110 2.20 2.25 7.75
C LEU A 110 3.10 1.73 8.88
N GLU A 111 3.67 0.53 8.74
CA GLU A 111 4.59 -0.07 9.72
C GLU A 111 5.92 0.65 9.85
N ARG A 112 6.31 1.46 8.86
CA ARG A 112 7.62 2.10 8.76
C ARG A 112 7.58 3.62 8.82
N CYS A 113 6.41 4.21 8.62
CA CYS A 113 6.25 5.65 8.57
C CYS A 113 6.53 6.28 9.93
N PRO A 114 7.57 7.11 10.09
CA PRO A 114 7.85 7.81 11.33
C PRO A 114 7.03 9.10 11.48
N ALA A 115 6.43 9.58 10.38
CA ALA A 115 5.70 10.84 10.32
C ALA A 115 4.34 10.76 11.03
N ARG A 116 3.78 11.92 11.35
CA ARG A 116 2.40 12.02 11.85
C ARG A 116 1.42 11.70 10.73
N ILE A 117 0.52 10.76 10.95
CA ILE A 117 -0.47 10.33 9.96
C ILE A 117 -1.81 11.03 10.22
N VAL A 118 -2.33 11.70 9.19
CA VAL A 118 -3.71 12.14 9.10
C VAL A 118 -4.44 11.19 8.16
N GLY A 119 -5.23 10.28 8.73
CA GLY A 119 -5.95 9.26 7.98
C GLY A 119 -7.38 9.68 7.67
N ILE A 120 -7.79 9.60 6.40
CA ILE A 120 -9.12 9.97 5.94
C ILE A 120 -9.76 8.79 5.23
N THR A 121 -10.92 8.36 5.74
CA THR A 121 -11.73 7.28 5.15
C THR A 121 -13.19 7.71 4.99
N GLY A 122 -14.00 6.84 4.41
CA GLY A 122 -15.44 7.04 4.19
C GLY A 122 -15.93 6.39 2.91
N SER A 123 -17.22 6.48 2.65
CA SER A 123 -17.80 6.00 1.38
C SER A 123 -17.59 7.01 0.26
N ILE A 124 -17.95 8.27 0.50
CA ILE A 124 -17.93 9.37 -0.47
C ILE A 124 -17.15 10.55 0.12
N GLY A 125 -16.45 11.32 -0.72
CA GLY A 125 -15.78 12.56 -0.34
C GLY A 125 -14.36 12.38 0.20
N LYS A 126 -13.84 11.17 0.31
CA LYS A 126 -12.47 10.91 0.78
C LYS A 126 -11.42 11.74 0.04
N SER A 127 -11.36 11.61 -1.28
CA SER A 127 -10.33 12.24 -2.12
C SER A 127 -10.37 13.76 -2.02
N THR A 128 -11.57 14.34 -2.04
CA THR A 128 -11.75 15.79 -1.89
C THR A 128 -11.27 16.26 -0.50
N THR A 129 -11.70 15.58 0.56
CA THR A 129 -11.29 15.92 1.93
C THR A 129 -9.78 15.77 2.10
N THR A 130 -9.19 14.69 1.59
CA THR A 130 -7.75 14.44 1.66
C THR A 130 -6.95 15.53 0.94
N ALA A 131 -7.38 15.89 -0.28
CA ALA A 131 -6.74 16.97 -1.05
C ALA A 131 -6.87 18.34 -0.35
N MET A 132 -8.03 18.65 0.22
CA MET A 132 -8.25 19.90 0.97
C MET A 132 -7.38 19.97 2.21
N VAL A 133 -7.33 18.89 3.00
CA VAL A 133 -6.48 18.84 4.21
C VAL A 133 -5.00 18.98 3.82
N HIS A 134 -4.55 18.28 2.80
CA HIS A 134 -3.18 18.41 2.29
C HIS A 134 -2.89 19.86 1.85
N ALA A 135 -3.78 20.47 1.08
CA ALA A 135 -3.60 21.86 0.60
C ALA A 135 -3.50 22.85 1.77
N VAL A 136 -4.38 22.75 2.76
CA VAL A 136 -4.35 23.62 3.96
C VAL A 136 -3.06 23.43 4.73
N LEU A 137 -2.65 22.19 5.00
CA LEU A 137 -1.41 21.91 5.74
C LEU A 137 -0.15 22.33 4.98
N SER A 138 -0.21 22.37 3.65
CA SER A 138 0.92 22.76 2.79
C SER A 138 1.04 24.27 2.61
N THR A 139 0.19 25.09 3.24
CA THR A 139 0.28 26.55 3.15
C THR A 139 1.55 27.07 3.83
N ALA A 140 2.06 28.21 3.34
CA ALA A 140 3.22 28.86 3.93
C ALA A 140 3.05 29.19 5.41
N ASP A 141 1.82 29.55 5.85
CA ASP A 141 1.53 29.89 7.24
C ASP A 141 1.63 28.68 8.15
N ALA A 142 1.17 27.50 7.69
CA ALA A 142 1.31 26.25 8.44
C ALA A 142 2.78 25.84 8.56
N ALA A 143 3.59 26.01 7.51
CA ALA A 143 5.03 25.77 7.53
C ALA A 143 5.78 26.79 8.40
N ALA A 144 5.40 28.08 8.33
CA ALA A 144 6.00 29.18 9.11
C ALA A 144 5.73 29.05 10.61
N ALA A 145 4.61 28.42 11.01
CA ALA A 145 4.32 28.10 12.41
C ALA A 145 5.26 27.05 13.02
N GLY A 146 6.20 26.48 12.22
CA GLY A 146 7.20 25.51 12.68
C GLY A 146 6.62 24.16 13.12
N SER A 147 5.34 23.87 12.78
CA SER A 147 4.64 22.70 13.27
C SER A 147 5.10 21.41 12.60
N PHE A 148 5.63 21.49 11.38
CA PHE A 148 6.14 20.34 10.60
C PHE A 148 7.05 20.80 9.44
N ARG A 149 7.89 19.89 8.94
CA ARG A 149 8.90 20.16 7.91
C ARG A 149 8.31 20.09 6.50
N ARG A 150 7.49 19.08 6.24
CA ARG A 150 6.81 18.85 4.95
C ARG A 150 5.51 18.08 5.15
N VAL A 151 4.64 18.15 4.15
CA VAL A 151 3.38 17.42 4.07
C VAL A 151 3.38 16.58 2.81
N GLU A 152 3.14 15.28 2.97
CA GLU A 152 3.02 14.32 1.88
C GLU A 152 1.58 13.88 1.71
N LEU A 153 1.20 13.56 0.46
CA LEU A 153 -0.11 13.06 0.09
C LEU A 153 -0.01 11.65 -0.48
N GLY A 154 -0.84 10.73 -0.01
CA GLY A 154 -0.84 9.38 -0.55
C GLY A 154 -2.02 8.53 -0.10
N GLY A 155 -1.83 7.21 -0.18
CA GLY A 155 -2.86 6.24 0.16
C GLY A 155 -3.55 5.66 -1.08
N ASN A 156 -4.88 5.68 -1.10
CA ASN A 156 -5.68 5.22 -2.24
C ASN A 156 -5.63 6.20 -3.45
N ILE A 157 -5.03 7.36 -3.28
CA ILE A 157 -4.76 8.38 -4.28
C ILE A 157 -3.28 8.73 -4.30
N GLY A 158 -2.81 9.35 -5.39
CA GLY A 158 -1.41 9.75 -5.52
C GLY A 158 -0.50 8.58 -5.88
N GLN A 159 0.77 8.74 -5.55
CA GLN A 159 1.81 7.75 -5.79
C GLN A 159 2.16 6.98 -4.52
N SER A 160 2.87 5.87 -4.67
CA SER A 160 3.42 5.13 -3.53
C SER A 160 4.38 6.00 -2.73
N LEU A 161 4.18 6.05 -1.42
CA LEU A 161 5.02 6.81 -0.50
C LEU A 161 6.24 6.01 0.01
N LEU A 162 6.36 4.74 -0.37
CA LEU A 162 7.47 3.88 0.07
C LEU A 162 8.85 4.45 -0.31
N ALA A 163 8.96 5.09 -1.47
CA ALA A 163 10.21 5.71 -1.92
C ALA A 163 10.66 6.89 -1.02
N GLY A 164 9.71 7.58 -0.39
CA GLY A 164 9.97 8.71 0.50
C GLY A 164 10.34 8.33 1.94
N LEU A 165 10.11 7.08 2.34
CA LEU A 165 10.34 6.62 3.71
C LEU A 165 11.75 6.95 4.29
N PRO A 166 12.86 6.81 3.51
CA PRO A 166 14.20 7.09 4.04
C PRO A 166 14.39 8.52 4.52
N ASP A 167 13.66 9.46 3.90
CA ASP A 167 13.78 10.89 4.17
C ASP A 167 12.68 11.41 5.09
N MET A 168 11.74 10.54 5.47
CA MET A 168 10.66 10.90 6.38
C MET A 168 11.13 10.94 7.83
N THR A 169 10.61 11.90 8.58
CA THR A 169 10.91 12.12 9.98
C THR A 169 9.63 12.32 10.80
N ARG A 170 9.74 12.33 12.12
CA ARG A 170 8.64 12.65 13.04
C ARG A 170 8.10 14.09 12.91
N ASN A 171 8.87 14.95 12.24
CA ASN A 171 8.49 16.34 11.97
C ASN A 171 7.76 16.49 10.63
N ASP A 172 7.48 15.40 9.93
CA ASP A 172 6.69 15.40 8.71
C ASP A 172 5.22 15.03 9.02
N VAL A 173 4.34 15.36 8.11
CA VAL A 173 2.93 14.96 8.13
C VAL A 173 2.61 14.22 6.84
N VAL A 174 1.87 13.15 6.96
CA VAL A 174 1.38 12.38 5.81
C VAL A 174 -0.13 12.36 5.85
N VAL A 175 -0.77 12.88 4.82
CA VAL A 175 -2.23 12.86 4.65
C VAL A 175 -2.59 11.69 3.75
N LEU A 176 -3.28 10.70 4.31
CA LEU A 176 -3.62 9.46 3.64
C LEU A 176 -5.11 9.34 3.37
N GLU A 177 -5.46 9.13 2.11
CA GLU A 177 -6.75 8.54 1.77
C GLU A 177 -6.68 7.03 1.99
N LEU A 178 -7.53 6.48 2.85
CA LEU A 178 -7.56 5.07 3.15
C LEU A 178 -8.89 4.43 2.74
N SER A 179 -8.83 3.47 1.80
CA SER A 179 -9.98 2.67 1.40
C SER A 179 -10.32 1.61 2.45
N SER A 180 -11.56 1.09 2.41
CA SER A 180 -11.95 -0.01 3.29
C SER A 180 -11.10 -1.27 3.09
N PHE A 181 -10.63 -1.53 1.87
CA PHE A 181 -9.76 -2.68 1.57
C PHE A 181 -8.36 -2.54 2.16
N GLN A 182 -7.81 -1.32 2.15
CA GLN A 182 -6.53 -1.03 2.80
C GLN A 182 -6.64 -1.14 4.32
N LEU A 183 -7.71 -0.60 4.91
CA LEU A 183 -7.97 -0.67 6.35
C LEU A 183 -8.26 -2.09 6.81
N GLU A 184 -9.05 -2.87 6.05
CA GLU A 184 -9.25 -4.31 6.31
C GLU A 184 -7.92 -5.07 6.31
N ALA A 185 -7.04 -4.78 5.35
CA ALA A 185 -5.72 -5.40 5.31
C ALA A 185 -4.81 -4.93 6.45
N ALA A 186 -5.03 -3.74 6.97
CA ALA A 186 -4.27 -3.15 8.06
C ALA A 186 -4.74 -3.58 9.46
N ALA A 187 -5.85 -4.31 9.58
CA ALA A 187 -6.39 -4.74 10.89
C ALA A 187 -5.40 -5.56 11.73
N GLY A 188 -4.42 -6.23 11.11
CA GLY A 188 -3.41 -7.03 11.79
C GLY A 188 -2.11 -6.30 12.12
N ILE A 189 -1.98 -5.04 11.74
CA ILE A 189 -0.76 -4.25 11.99
C ILE A 189 -0.99 -3.15 13.03
N LYS A 190 0.08 -2.78 13.73
CA LYS A 190 0.04 -1.66 14.65
C LYS A 190 0.49 -0.40 13.90
N PHE A 191 -0.44 0.49 13.64
CA PHE A 191 -0.15 1.86 13.22
C PHE A 191 -1.03 2.82 14.03
N ASN A 192 -0.63 4.08 14.12
CA ASN A 192 -1.36 5.10 14.85
C ASN A 192 -1.58 6.32 13.96
N ALA A 193 -2.83 6.61 13.63
CA ALA A 193 -3.19 7.86 13.03
C ALA A 193 -3.22 8.95 14.10
N SER A 194 -2.43 10.00 13.93
CA SER A 194 -2.45 11.16 14.83
C SER A 194 -3.79 11.91 14.77
N VAL A 195 -4.42 11.87 13.60
CA VAL A 195 -5.78 12.36 13.34
C VAL A 195 -6.46 11.35 12.43
N ALA A 196 -7.67 10.96 12.78
CA ALA A 196 -8.52 10.09 11.97
C ALA A 196 -9.83 10.79 11.62
N ALA A 197 -10.25 10.73 10.36
CA ALA A 197 -11.50 11.32 9.89
C ALA A 197 -12.32 10.33 9.08
N LEU A 198 -13.61 10.24 9.42
CA LEU A 198 -14.62 9.48 8.68
C LEU A 198 -15.59 10.44 8.02
N THR A 199 -15.58 10.56 6.70
CA THR A 199 -16.45 11.53 6.00
C THR A 199 -17.93 11.15 6.07
N ASN A 200 -18.22 9.90 5.79
CA ASN A 200 -19.56 9.29 5.91
C ASN A 200 -19.46 7.77 5.70
N VAL A 201 -20.51 7.04 6.05
CA VAL A 201 -20.65 5.62 5.77
C VAL A 201 -22.01 5.36 5.11
N ARG A 202 -21.96 4.75 3.93
CA ARG A 202 -23.12 4.27 3.18
C ARG A 202 -22.81 2.89 2.61
N PRO A 203 -23.78 2.01 2.40
CA PRO A 203 -23.56 0.69 1.80
C PRO A 203 -22.78 0.82 0.48
N HIS A 204 -21.61 0.20 0.42
CA HIS A 204 -20.72 0.19 -0.73
C HIS A 204 -19.82 -1.05 -0.69
N HIS A 205 -19.38 -1.56 -1.83
CA HIS A 205 -18.49 -2.72 -1.93
C HIS A 205 -18.98 -3.97 -1.18
N LEU A 206 -20.32 -4.19 -1.12
CA LEU A 206 -20.88 -5.35 -0.44
C LEU A 206 -20.60 -6.66 -1.19
N ASP A 207 -20.30 -6.59 -2.49
CA ASP A 207 -19.77 -7.69 -3.30
C ASP A 207 -18.42 -8.23 -2.79
N ARG A 208 -17.68 -7.41 -2.03
CA ARG A 208 -16.36 -7.75 -1.45
C ARG A 208 -16.40 -7.94 0.07
N HIS A 209 -17.08 -7.07 0.79
CA HIS A 209 -17.16 -7.15 2.26
C HIS A 209 -18.26 -8.12 2.74
N GLY A 210 -19.22 -8.49 1.88
CA GLY A 210 -20.34 -9.36 2.20
C GLY A 210 -21.46 -8.64 2.93
N THR A 211 -21.19 -7.91 4.01
CA THR A 211 -22.19 -7.17 4.79
C THR A 211 -21.81 -5.70 4.97
N PHE A 212 -22.80 -4.89 5.35
CA PHE A 212 -22.56 -3.47 5.67
C PHE A 212 -21.73 -3.32 6.95
N GLU A 213 -21.95 -4.18 7.91
CA GLU A 213 -21.24 -4.22 9.19
C GLU A 213 -19.76 -4.49 8.95
N ALA A 214 -19.40 -5.51 8.14
CA ALA A 214 -18.01 -5.80 7.80
C ALA A 214 -17.34 -4.64 7.04
N TYR A 215 -18.07 -3.96 6.16
CA TYR A 215 -17.58 -2.75 5.49
C TYR A 215 -17.35 -1.59 6.48
N TYR A 216 -18.24 -1.42 7.45
CA TYR A 216 -18.13 -0.41 8.49
C TYR A 216 -16.95 -0.70 9.42
N ASP A 217 -16.87 -1.93 9.92
CA ASP A 217 -15.79 -2.39 10.82
C ASP A 217 -14.41 -2.24 10.18
N ALA A 218 -14.29 -2.54 8.88
CA ALA A 218 -13.05 -2.29 8.15
C ALA A 218 -12.61 -0.81 8.22
N LYS A 219 -13.56 0.16 8.21
CA LYS A 219 -13.23 1.58 8.35
C LYS A 219 -12.89 1.98 9.78
N LEU A 220 -13.46 1.31 10.76
CA LEU A 220 -13.15 1.55 12.18
C LEU A 220 -11.72 1.16 12.56
N THR A 221 -11.04 0.34 11.74
CA THR A 221 -9.61 0.02 11.94
C THR A 221 -8.73 1.29 11.99
N LEU A 222 -9.21 2.41 11.45
CA LEU A 222 -8.48 3.69 11.49
C LEU A 222 -8.51 4.36 12.87
N PHE A 223 -9.45 4.02 13.73
CA PHE A 223 -9.72 4.66 15.04
C PHE A 223 -9.29 3.75 16.19
#